data_247863fb481b8e7cc7d12846852de442
#
_entry.id   247863fb481b8e7cc7d12846852de442
#
_cell.length_a   1.000
_cell.length_b   1.000
_cell.length_c   1.000
_cell.angle_alpha   90.00
_cell.angle_beta   90.00
_cell.angle_gamma   90.00
#
_symmetry.space_group_name_H-M   'P 1'
#
loop_
_entity.id
_entity.type
_entity.pdbx_description
1 polymer ?
#
loop_
_entity_poly.entity_id
_entity_poly.type
_entity_poly.pdbx_seq_one_letter_code
_entity_poly.pdbx_strand_id
1 'polypeptide(L)'
;MDFSYTETQTQIRSAVKALCDGFGPDYWRQCAQDGAYPEAFVDAMIEAGWLAALIPEAYGGSGLSLMDACTILEEVNRNGGNSASCHAQMYTMASILRHGSEAQKRKTLPRIADGSLRLQAFGVTEPDAGSNTLAIKTFARRVPGG
;
A
#
# COMPACT_ATOMS: atom_id res chain seq x y z
N MET A 1 -20.78 -12.87 17.20
CA MET A 1 -19.61 -12.31 16.47
C MET A 1 -19.88 -10.81 16.37
N ASP A 2 -18.99 -9.98 16.88
CA ASP A 2 -19.13 -8.52 16.81
C ASP A 2 -18.40 -8.01 15.58
N PHE A 3 -19.09 -7.25 14.73
CA PHE A 3 -18.55 -6.62 13.51
C PHE A 3 -18.41 -5.10 13.66
N SER A 4 -18.53 -4.58 14.89
CA SER A 4 -18.32 -3.16 15.17
C SER A 4 -16.87 -2.76 14.90
N TYR A 5 -16.67 -1.54 14.46
CA TYR A 5 -15.34 -0.96 14.38
C TYR A 5 -14.78 -0.71 15.77
N THR A 6 -13.50 -0.95 15.95
CA THR A 6 -12.77 -0.52 17.16
C THR A 6 -12.67 1.00 17.19
N GLU A 7 -12.29 1.55 18.34
CA GLU A 7 -12.01 2.99 18.45
C GLU A 7 -10.93 3.45 17.46
N THR A 8 -9.83 2.69 17.36
CA THR A 8 -8.76 2.95 16.39
C THR A 8 -9.28 2.97 14.95
N GLN A 9 -10.09 1.99 14.56
CA GLN A 9 -10.67 1.93 13.21
C GLN A 9 -11.62 3.11 12.95
N THR A 10 -12.38 3.53 13.96
CA THR A 10 -13.26 4.70 13.86
C THR A 10 -12.45 5.98 13.66
N GLN A 11 -11.31 6.14 14.34
CA GLN A 11 -10.40 7.27 14.16
C GLN A 11 -9.76 7.26 12.77
N ILE A 12 -9.28 6.08 12.31
CA ILE A 12 -8.75 5.90 10.96
C ILE A 12 -9.78 6.33 9.92
N ARG A 13 -11.02 5.85 10.01
CA ARG A 13 -12.11 6.20 9.08
C ARG A 13 -12.33 7.70 9.01
N SER A 14 -12.41 8.35 10.16
CA SER A 14 -12.63 9.80 10.23
C SER A 14 -11.49 10.58 9.58
N ALA A 15 -10.23 10.18 9.83
CA ALA A 15 -9.06 10.86 9.30
C ALA A 15 -8.89 10.61 7.79
N VAL A 16 -9.09 9.37 7.33
CA VAL A 16 -9.03 9.04 5.88
C VAL A 16 -10.16 9.73 5.12
N LYS A 17 -11.38 9.77 5.70
CA LYS A 17 -12.49 10.53 5.10
C LYS A 17 -12.14 12.00 4.93
N ALA A 18 -11.61 12.64 5.97
CA ALA A 18 -11.24 14.06 5.91
C ALA A 18 -10.19 14.33 4.83
N LEU A 19 -9.23 13.42 4.63
CA LEU A 19 -8.28 13.52 3.52
C LEU A 19 -8.98 13.36 2.16
N CYS A 20 -9.86 12.37 2.01
CA CYS A 20 -10.58 12.11 0.78
C CYS A 20 -11.52 13.27 0.38
N ASP A 21 -12.05 14.02 1.34
CA ASP A 21 -12.90 15.19 1.08
C ASP A 21 -12.16 16.28 0.25
N GLY A 22 -10.81 16.28 0.26
CA GLY A 22 -9.98 17.12 -0.60
C GLY A 22 -9.89 16.67 -2.07
N PHE A 23 -10.37 15.45 -2.38
CA PHE A 23 -10.25 14.82 -3.70
C PHE A 23 -11.63 14.38 -4.21
N GLY A 24 -12.43 15.36 -4.60
CA GLY A 24 -13.80 15.16 -5.05
C GLY A 24 -13.93 14.42 -6.39
N PRO A 25 -15.18 14.15 -6.84
CA PRO A 25 -15.44 13.38 -8.07
C PRO A 25 -14.78 13.97 -9.32
N ASP A 26 -14.60 15.29 -9.38
CA ASP A 26 -13.99 15.95 -10.53
C ASP A 26 -12.51 15.62 -10.65
N TYR A 27 -11.78 15.54 -9.53
CA TYR A 27 -10.39 15.10 -9.51
C TYR A 27 -10.25 13.68 -10.08
N TRP A 28 -11.06 12.74 -9.61
CA TRP A 28 -11.01 11.36 -10.06
C TRP A 28 -11.41 11.19 -11.51
N ARG A 29 -12.42 11.96 -11.96
CA ARG A 29 -12.83 11.97 -13.36
C ARG A 29 -11.73 12.50 -14.27
N GLN A 30 -11.04 13.55 -13.86
CA GLN A 30 -9.93 14.11 -14.62
C GLN A 30 -8.78 13.11 -14.74
N CYS A 31 -8.36 12.48 -13.64
CA CYS A 31 -7.35 11.43 -13.67
C CYS A 31 -7.71 10.30 -14.65
N ALA A 32 -8.99 9.87 -14.64
CA ALA A 32 -9.47 8.81 -15.53
C ALA A 32 -9.48 9.23 -17.00
N GLN A 33 -9.88 10.47 -17.31
CA GLN A 33 -9.90 11.01 -18.68
C GLN A 33 -8.48 11.15 -19.26
N ASP A 34 -7.55 11.58 -18.45
CA ASP A 34 -6.15 11.79 -18.85
C ASP A 34 -5.34 10.49 -18.85
N GLY A 35 -5.89 9.39 -18.31
CA GLY A 35 -5.13 8.17 -18.04
C GLY A 35 -3.99 8.41 -17.05
N ALA A 36 -4.13 9.41 -16.18
CA ALA A 36 -3.09 9.86 -15.28
C ALA A 36 -3.11 9.09 -13.94
N TYR A 37 -1.94 8.90 -13.38
CA TYR A 37 -1.79 8.41 -12.01
C TYR A 37 -2.23 9.50 -11.02
N PRO A 38 -2.99 9.18 -9.95
CA PRO A 38 -3.51 10.17 -9.00
C PRO A 38 -2.42 10.64 -8.02
N GLU A 39 -1.39 11.32 -8.54
CA GLU A 39 -0.17 11.70 -7.82
C GLU A 39 -0.49 12.49 -6.54
N ALA A 40 -1.28 13.57 -6.66
CA ALA A 40 -1.60 14.44 -5.52
C ALA A 40 -2.33 13.69 -4.40
N PHE A 41 -3.22 12.76 -4.74
CA PHE A 41 -3.89 11.92 -3.75
C PHE A 41 -2.91 10.98 -3.05
N VAL A 42 -2.03 10.33 -3.81
CA VAL A 42 -1.04 9.40 -3.26
C VAL A 42 -0.03 10.13 -2.39
N ASP A 43 0.41 11.32 -2.78
CA ASP A 43 1.28 12.17 -1.96
C ASP A 43 0.62 12.53 -0.62
N ALA A 44 -0.65 12.95 -0.65
CA ALA A 44 -1.40 13.23 0.59
C ALA A 44 -1.53 11.99 1.49
N MET A 45 -1.73 10.80 0.90
CA MET A 45 -1.78 9.54 1.66
C MET A 45 -0.42 9.19 2.27
N ILE A 46 0.70 9.49 1.58
CA ILE A 46 2.06 9.30 2.09
C ILE A 46 2.32 10.28 3.22
N GLU A 47 2.07 11.57 3.02
CA GLU A 47 2.29 12.62 4.02
C GLU A 47 1.50 12.35 5.31
N ALA A 48 0.30 11.82 5.19
CA ALA A 48 -0.52 11.40 6.32
C ALA A 48 -0.08 10.06 6.95
N GLY A 49 0.93 9.37 6.40
CA GLY A 49 1.47 8.10 6.91
C GLY A 49 0.64 6.86 6.58
N TRP A 50 -0.46 7.00 5.81
CA TRP A 50 -1.38 5.87 5.56
C TRP A 50 -0.74 4.75 4.72
N LEU A 51 0.21 5.05 3.84
CA LEU A 51 0.90 4.03 3.06
C LEU A 51 2.01 3.31 3.84
N ALA A 52 2.37 3.82 5.01
CA ALA A 52 3.30 3.21 5.97
C ALA A 52 2.59 2.50 7.13
N ALA A 53 1.26 2.39 7.09
CA ALA A 53 0.44 1.87 8.18
C ALA A 53 0.89 0.49 8.68
N LEU A 54 1.24 -0.44 7.79
CA LEU A 54 1.70 -1.79 8.11
C LEU A 54 3.19 -1.87 8.48
N ILE A 55 3.97 -0.83 8.24
CA ILE A 55 5.40 -0.83 8.54
C ILE A 55 5.58 -0.66 10.06
N PRO A 56 6.39 -1.51 10.72
CA PRO A 56 6.68 -1.35 12.13
C PRO A 56 7.31 0.01 12.46
N GLU A 57 7.06 0.53 13.67
CA GLU A 57 7.62 1.79 14.15
C GLU A 57 9.15 1.84 14.06
N ALA A 58 9.83 0.69 14.28
CA ALA A 58 11.28 0.57 14.15
C ALA A 58 11.82 0.92 12.76
N TYR A 59 10.95 0.96 11.74
CA TYR A 59 11.26 1.34 10.36
C TYR A 59 10.51 2.60 9.89
N GLY A 60 9.93 3.36 10.83
CA GLY A 60 9.29 4.63 10.55
C GLY A 60 7.81 4.57 10.16
N GLY A 61 7.17 3.40 10.32
CA GLY A 61 5.72 3.24 10.10
C GLY A 61 4.91 3.31 11.38
N SER A 62 3.62 2.97 11.29
CA SER A 62 2.68 3.01 12.42
C SER A 62 2.44 1.64 13.07
N GLY A 63 2.91 0.54 12.48
CA GLY A 63 2.75 -0.81 13.01
C GLY A 63 1.30 -1.28 13.17
N LEU A 64 0.39 -0.71 12.38
CA LEU A 64 -1.04 -1.04 12.43
C LEU A 64 -1.30 -2.47 11.94
N SER A 65 -2.44 -3.01 12.33
CA SER A 65 -2.87 -4.34 11.92
C SER A 65 -3.32 -4.37 10.44
N LEU A 66 -3.39 -5.58 9.89
CA LEU A 66 -3.94 -5.78 8.54
C LEU A 66 -5.40 -5.31 8.45
N MET A 67 -6.18 -5.49 9.52
CA MET A 67 -7.57 -5.03 9.56
C MET A 67 -7.66 -3.50 9.51
N ASP A 68 -6.74 -2.80 10.17
CA ASP A 68 -6.67 -1.34 10.11
C ASP A 68 -6.28 -0.86 8.71
N ALA A 69 -5.33 -1.53 8.06
CA ALA A 69 -4.98 -1.26 6.67
C ALA A 69 -6.16 -1.51 5.71
N CYS A 70 -6.94 -2.57 5.91
CA CYS A 70 -8.19 -2.80 5.17
C CYS A 70 -9.19 -1.68 5.40
N THR A 71 -9.30 -1.17 6.63
CA THR A 71 -10.20 -0.04 6.97
C THR A 71 -9.80 1.23 6.23
N ILE A 72 -8.49 1.50 6.07
CA ILE A 72 -8.00 2.63 5.26
C ILE A 72 -8.47 2.49 3.81
N LEU A 73 -8.25 1.33 3.19
CA LEU A 73 -8.62 1.10 1.79
C LEU A 73 -10.13 1.13 1.56
N GLU A 74 -10.89 0.57 2.49
CA GLU A 74 -12.36 0.61 2.47
C GLU A 74 -12.85 2.04 2.49
N GLU A 75 -12.31 2.87 3.40
CA GLU A 75 -12.76 4.25 3.54
C GLU A 75 -12.39 5.11 2.32
N VAL A 76 -11.23 4.89 1.69
CA VAL A 76 -10.89 5.52 0.40
C VAL A 76 -11.95 5.23 -0.65
N ASN A 77 -12.30 3.95 -0.84
CA ASN A 77 -13.31 3.55 -1.83
C ASN A 77 -14.71 4.08 -1.47
N ARG A 78 -15.07 4.08 -0.18
CA ARG A 78 -16.36 4.59 0.32
C ARG A 78 -16.55 6.07 -0.01
N ASN A 79 -15.48 6.84 -0.03
CA ASN A 79 -15.50 8.26 -0.37
C ASN A 79 -15.26 8.54 -1.88
N GLY A 80 -15.40 7.51 -2.73
CA GLY A 80 -15.31 7.65 -4.19
C GLY A 80 -13.90 7.69 -4.76
N GLY A 81 -12.87 7.46 -3.93
CA GLY A 81 -11.49 7.36 -4.36
C GLY A 81 -11.15 6.00 -4.97
N ASN A 82 -9.98 5.91 -5.59
CA ASN A 82 -9.43 4.66 -6.11
C ASN A 82 -8.31 4.15 -5.20
N SER A 83 -8.62 3.16 -4.35
CA SER A 83 -7.65 2.59 -3.42
C SER A 83 -6.58 1.72 -4.09
N ALA A 84 -6.70 1.38 -5.37
CA ALA A 84 -5.71 0.54 -6.07
C ALA A 84 -4.31 1.18 -6.06
N SER A 85 -4.23 2.52 -6.14
CA SER A 85 -2.99 3.28 -6.05
C SER A 85 -2.27 3.13 -4.69
N CYS A 86 -3.01 2.85 -3.62
CA CYS A 86 -2.49 2.62 -2.26
C CYS A 86 -2.25 1.12 -2.00
N HIS A 87 -3.19 0.28 -2.41
CA HIS A 87 -3.17 -1.15 -2.18
C HIS A 87 -1.90 -1.80 -2.77
N ALA A 88 -1.51 -1.42 -4.00
CA ALA A 88 -0.33 -1.97 -4.66
C ALA A 88 0.95 -1.82 -3.80
N GLN A 89 1.14 -0.68 -3.15
CA GLN A 89 2.28 -0.49 -2.25
C GLN A 89 2.16 -1.34 -0.99
N MET A 90 0.97 -1.45 -0.41
CA MET A 90 0.75 -2.22 0.82
C MET A 90 1.10 -3.70 0.63
N TYR A 91 0.64 -4.36 -0.43
CA TYR A 91 0.94 -5.78 -0.61
C TYR A 91 2.38 -6.04 -1.07
N THR A 92 2.97 -5.16 -1.88
CA THR A 92 4.37 -5.30 -2.30
C THR A 92 5.31 -5.12 -1.11
N MET A 93 5.08 -4.11 -0.29
CA MET A 93 5.80 -3.86 0.94
C MET A 93 5.62 -5.00 1.95
N ALA A 94 4.42 -5.56 2.07
CA ALA A 94 4.15 -6.71 2.94
C ALA A 94 5.02 -7.93 2.59
N SER A 95 5.36 -8.12 1.31
CA SER A 95 6.28 -9.18 0.89
C SER A 95 7.68 -8.96 1.46
N ILE A 96 8.17 -7.72 1.49
CA ILE A 96 9.46 -7.37 2.10
C ILE A 96 9.40 -7.55 3.63
N LEU A 97 8.32 -7.10 4.27
CA LEU A 97 8.12 -7.29 5.71
C LEU A 97 8.17 -8.76 6.10
N ARG A 98 7.54 -9.63 5.33
CA ARG A 98 7.39 -11.04 5.66
C ARG A 98 8.61 -11.88 5.28
N HIS A 99 9.24 -11.60 4.16
CA HIS A 99 10.26 -12.47 3.55
C HIS A 99 11.62 -11.81 3.36
N GLY A 100 11.72 -10.49 3.50
CA GLY A 100 12.98 -9.76 3.35
C GLY A 100 13.96 -10.07 4.50
N SER A 101 15.25 -10.10 4.18
CA SER A 101 16.30 -10.11 5.20
C SER A 101 16.28 -8.80 5.99
N GLU A 102 16.85 -8.81 7.20
CA GLU A 102 16.97 -7.60 8.03
C GLU A 102 17.71 -6.46 7.30
N ALA A 103 18.70 -6.79 6.47
CA ALA A 103 19.40 -5.80 5.64
C ALA A 103 18.48 -5.18 4.60
N GLN A 104 17.64 -5.99 3.92
CA GLN A 104 16.63 -5.50 2.97
C GLN A 104 15.57 -4.63 3.67
N LYS A 105 15.04 -5.07 4.80
CA LYS A 105 14.07 -4.30 5.57
C LYS A 105 14.61 -2.93 5.96
N ARG A 106 15.81 -2.88 6.59
CA ARG A 106 16.45 -1.61 6.98
C ARG A 106 16.76 -0.68 5.82
N LYS A 107 17.08 -1.23 4.66
CA LYS A 107 17.37 -0.44 3.45
C LYS A 107 16.10 0.11 2.81
N THR A 108 14.99 -0.61 2.86
CA THR A 108 13.82 -0.37 2.01
C THR A 108 12.66 0.24 2.79
N LEU A 109 12.31 -0.31 3.96
CA LEU A 109 11.09 0.09 4.67
C LEU A 109 11.08 1.55 5.11
N PRO A 110 12.16 2.15 5.65
CA PRO A 110 12.16 3.57 5.98
C PRO A 110 11.88 4.46 4.77
N ARG A 111 12.41 4.10 3.60
CA ARG A 111 12.22 4.84 2.36
C ARG A 111 10.80 4.70 1.80
N ILE A 112 10.12 3.59 2.08
CA ILE A 112 8.70 3.44 1.78
C ILE A 112 7.88 4.28 2.75
N ALA A 113 8.26 4.31 4.03
CA ALA A 113 7.57 5.06 5.05
C ALA A 113 7.62 6.58 4.81
N ASP A 114 8.75 7.11 4.36
CA ASP A 114 8.93 8.53 4.05
C ASP A 114 8.52 8.93 2.62
N GLY A 115 8.06 7.96 1.81
CA GLY A 115 7.60 8.17 0.43
C GLY A 115 8.70 8.31 -0.62
N SER A 116 9.99 8.24 -0.24
CA SER A 116 11.12 8.33 -1.19
C SER A 116 11.28 7.08 -2.08
N LEU A 117 10.59 5.99 -1.75
CA LEU A 117 10.53 4.77 -2.54
C LEU A 117 9.08 4.30 -2.66
N ARG A 118 8.59 4.19 -3.88
CA ARG A 118 7.28 3.64 -4.20
C ARG A 118 7.42 2.28 -4.87
N LEU A 119 6.75 1.26 -4.33
CA LEU A 119 6.70 -0.09 -4.88
C LEU A 119 5.26 -0.40 -5.27
N GLN A 120 4.91 -0.13 -6.52
CA GLN A 120 3.53 -0.22 -6.99
C GLN A 120 3.32 -1.24 -8.10
N ALA A 121 4.36 -2.04 -8.41
CA ALA A 121 4.27 -3.11 -9.38
C ALA A 121 4.62 -4.45 -8.71
N PHE A 122 3.87 -5.48 -9.07
CA PHE A 122 4.05 -6.84 -8.56
C PHE A 122 3.98 -7.82 -9.73
N GLY A 123 5.14 -8.18 -10.26
CA GLY A 123 5.26 -9.17 -11.34
C GLY A 123 5.30 -10.59 -10.75
N VAL A 124 4.18 -11.28 -10.69
CA VAL A 124 4.09 -12.61 -10.08
C VAL A 124 3.62 -13.70 -11.04
N THR A 125 2.77 -13.35 -12.01
CA THR A 125 2.19 -14.31 -12.94
C THR A 125 3.20 -14.75 -14.00
N GLU A 126 3.31 -16.05 -14.20
CA GLU A 126 4.08 -16.68 -15.28
C GLU A 126 3.13 -17.30 -16.31
N PRO A 127 3.61 -17.66 -17.54
CA PRO A 127 2.76 -18.30 -18.53
C PRO A 127 2.05 -19.55 -18.01
N ASP A 128 2.72 -20.35 -17.18
CA ASP A 128 2.23 -21.62 -16.64
C ASP A 128 1.75 -21.52 -15.17
N ALA A 129 1.86 -20.37 -14.53
CA ALA A 129 1.57 -20.19 -13.11
C ALA A 129 0.84 -18.86 -12.83
N GLY A 130 -0.47 -18.94 -12.71
CA GLY A 130 -1.34 -17.82 -12.28
C GLY A 130 -1.86 -18.05 -10.87
N SER A 131 -3.08 -18.56 -10.73
CA SER A 131 -3.70 -18.84 -9.42
C SER A 131 -2.92 -19.85 -8.57
N ASN A 132 -2.26 -20.81 -9.21
CA ASN A 132 -1.36 -21.74 -8.51
C ASN A 132 0.04 -21.12 -8.38
N THR A 133 0.24 -20.24 -7.41
CA THR A 133 1.53 -19.60 -7.14
C THR A 133 2.63 -20.58 -6.69
N LEU A 134 2.27 -21.79 -6.25
CA LEU A 134 3.23 -22.83 -5.92
C LEU A 134 3.90 -23.46 -7.16
N ALA A 135 3.35 -23.22 -8.35
CA ALA A 135 3.92 -23.68 -9.61
C ALA A 135 4.90 -22.68 -10.25
N ILE A 136 5.17 -21.54 -9.61
CA ILE A 136 6.13 -20.55 -10.09
C ILE A 136 7.51 -21.19 -10.24
N LYS A 137 8.14 -20.97 -11.40
CA LYS A 137 9.46 -21.51 -11.76
C LYS A 137 10.55 -20.44 -11.79
N THR A 138 10.19 -19.17 -11.73
CA THR A 138 11.17 -18.07 -11.68
C THR A 138 12.07 -18.23 -10.45
N PHE A 139 13.37 -18.19 -10.69
CA PHE A 139 14.37 -18.26 -9.62
C PHE A 139 15.49 -17.24 -9.88
N ALA A 140 16.14 -16.81 -8.80
CA ALA A 140 17.31 -15.96 -8.87
C ALA A 140 18.59 -16.77 -8.63
N ARG A 141 19.59 -16.58 -9.49
CA ARG A 141 20.93 -17.18 -9.34
C ARG A 141 21.94 -16.08 -9.14
N ARG A 142 22.75 -16.21 -8.08
CA ARG A 142 23.89 -15.30 -7.90
C ARG A 142 24.96 -15.58 -8.93
N VAL A 143 25.40 -14.53 -9.61
CA VAL A 143 26.51 -14.58 -10.58
C VAL A 143 27.55 -13.52 -10.20
N PRO A 144 28.82 -13.62 -10.72
CA PRO A 144 29.81 -12.57 -10.51
C PRO A 144 29.28 -11.22 -11.04
N GLY A 145 29.23 -10.19 -10.17
CA GLY A 145 28.75 -8.84 -10.50
C GLY A 145 27.24 -8.61 -10.33
N GLY A 146 26.48 -9.59 -9.88
CA GLY A 146 25.03 -9.40 -9.66
C GLY A 146 24.29 -10.62 -9.15
#